data_b3a8669ea8f59f52f5b0489acd12534a
#
_entry.id   b3a8669ea8f59f52f5b0489acd12534a
#
_cell.length_a   1.000
_cell.length_b   1.000
_cell.length_c   1.000
_cell.angle_alpha   90.00
_cell.angle_beta   90.00
_cell.angle_gamma   90.00
#
_symmetry.space_group_name_H-M   'P 1'
#
loop_
_entity.id
_entity.type
_entity.pdbx_description
1 polymer ?
#
loop_
_entity_poly.entity_id
_entity_poly.type
_entity_poly.pdbx_seq_one_letter_code
_entity_poly.pdbx_strand_id
1 'polypeptide(L)'
;MQKSIDKIYYAAIYLRLSKEDGDLSSGEKKESNSIANQRKLIEDYLSRNPEITLVQEFCDDGYTGANFDRPDFQRMMEQVKTGKINCIIVKDLSRFGRDYIDSGRYIEKIFPSLGIRFIAINDNYDSAQSQQVGNEIILPFKNLINDSYSRDISIKIRSNLETKRRNGEFVGSHVVYGYRRSDDDKNKLVIDQTVAPVIQSIFSMKMDGFSPAQIADKLNKDGVPSPYEYKRQSGSKYQSGFKKQIQTDWGAKAIYRILKNEMYTGTLVQGKTTTPNHKIKSRTTKDEADWMRTENAHDAIISPSIFDMVQKLMLEDTRSPSGDNSVHLFSGKVFCADCQSTMTRKKTKSAGKEYVYFVCNANKVDRKVCDAHTVKEQVVYDAALAVIQAQVSLALNLEIALRKLNGISWERREMERIASKIARQEEVIEHNKQMKAHVYEDFKTEMITREEYFIFKAEFDKNIQEAKEAIARLVGNKNQISSGLTEQQSWLAQFREYENIQELNRRVVVNFIDRIEITEDKQVHVVLNNADQFQAIMEFLEEEKAKANAKKVISFIREVS
;
A
#
# COMPACT_ATOMS: atom_id res chain seq x y z
N MET A 1 -18.86 33.38 66.78
CA MET A 1 -19.52 33.60 65.49
C MET A 1 -18.61 34.39 64.58
N GLN A 2 -17.75 33.71 63.80
CA GLN A 2 -16.99 34.36 62.77
C GLN A 2 -17.90 34.47 61.53
N LYS A 3 -18.18 35.70 61.09
CA LYS A 3 -18.84 35.97 59.79
C LYS A 3 -17.98 35.40 58.69
N SER A 4 -18.48 34.36 58.01
CA SER A 4 -17.91 33.92 56.73
C SER A 4 -18.04 35.10 55.76
N ILE A 5 -16.92 35.65 55.32
CA ILE A 5 -16.87 36.55 54.19
C ILE A 5 -17.37 35.75 53.01
N ASP A 6 -18.51 36.13 52.44
CA ASP A 6 -19.04 35.47 51.23
C ASP A 6 -18.04 35.64 50.10
N LYS A 7 -17.30 34.58 49.83
CA LYS A 7 -16.26 34.55 48.77
C LYS A 7 -16.95 34.54 47.41
N ILE A 8 -16.93 35.67 46.73
CA ILE A 8 -17.44 35.79 45.35
C ILE A 8 -16.53 35.03 44.42
N TYR A 9 -17.13 34.17 43.60
CA TYR A 9 -16.41 33.39 42.58
C TYR A 9 -16.61 33.99 41.18
N TYR A 10 -15.52 34.31 40.49
CA TYR A 10 -15.49 34.76 39.09
C TYR A 10 -15.28 33.55 38.19
N ALA A 11 -16.40 33.07 37.56
CA ALA A 11 -16.41 31.83 36.87
C ALA A 11 -16.15 31.94 35.37
N ALA A 12 -15.39 31.00 34.83
CA ALA A 12 -15.39 30.65 33.43
C ALA A 12 -16.23 29.38 33.20
N ILE A 13 -17.06 29.38 32.16
CA ILE A 13 -17.65 28.14 31.68
C ILE A 13 -16.82 27.60 30.53
N TYR A 14 -16.58 26.30 30.54
CA TYR A 14 -15.83 25.62 29.50
C TYR A 14 -16.71 24.56 28.81
N LEU A 15 -16.88 24.73 27.48
CA LEU A 15 -17.72 23.89 26.63
C LEU A 15 -16.84 23.16 25.62
N ARG A 16 -17.15 21.89 25.34
CA ARG A 16 -16.41 21.10 24.36
C ARG A 16 -17.29 20.08 23.64
N LEU A 17 -17.09 19.97 22.32
CA LEU A 17 -17.65 18.92 21.50
C LEU A 17 -16.59 18.29 20.61
N SER A 18 -16.64 16.96 20.45
CA SER A 18 -15.79 16.23 19.52
C SER A 18 -16.36 16.30 18.10
N LYS A 19 -15.51 16.29 17.07
CA LYS A 19 -15.93 16.19 15.66
C LYS A 19 -16.76 14.93 15.35
N GLU A 20 -16.60 13.89 16.17
CA GLU A 20 -17.32 12.62 16.01
C GLU A 20 -18.76 12.67 16.55
N ASP A 21 -19.05 13.62 17.43
CA ASP A 21 -20.38 13.82 18.03
C ASP A 21 -21.22 14.87 17.26
N GLY A 22 -20.75 15.34 16.10
CA GLY A 22 -21.26 16.54 15.48
C GLY A 22 -22.48 16.36 14.58
N ASP A 23 -23.57 17.04 14.91
CA ASP A 23 -24.75 17.32 14.06
C ASP A 23 -24.47 18.37 12.97
N LEU A 24 -23.23 18.51 12.50
CA LEU A 24 -22.83 19.49 11.50
C LEU A 24 -23.21 19.14 10.04
N SER A 25 -24.14 18.20 9.85
CA SER A 25 -24.58 17.76 8.50
C SER A 25 -25.57 18.72 7.81
N SER A 26 -26.03 19.78 8.46
CA SER A 26 -26.87 20.81 7.85
C SER A 26 -26.17 22.17 7.90
N GLY A 27 -25.77 22.67 6.74
CA GLY A 27 -24.90 23.84 6.51
C GLY A 27 -25.41 25.21 6.95
N GLU A 28 -26.35 25.33 7.90
CA GLU A 28 -26.92 26.60 8.36
C GLU A 28 -26.78 26.88 9.86
N LYS A 29 -26.28 25.93 10.67
CA LYS A 29 -26.16 26.16 12.12
C LYS A 29 -24.75 26.64 12.48
N LYS A 30 -24.66 27.82 13.08
CA LYS A 30 -23.41 28.41 13.60
C LYS A 30 -22.85 27.66 14.81
N GLU A 31 -23.65 26.83 15.49
CA GLU A 31 -23.27 26.12 16.71
C GLU A 31 -23.99 24.77 16.82
N SER A 32 -23.32 23.77 17.40
CA SER A 32 -23.90 22.45 17.66
C SER A 32 -24.97 22.50 18.74
N ASN A 33 -26.08 21.74 18.56
CA ASN A 33 -27.13 21.57 19.59
C ASN A 33 -26.54 21.06 20.93
N SER A 34 -25.47 20.30 20.90
CA SER A 34 -24.82 19.77 22.10
C SER A 34 -24.11 20.87 22.91
N ILE A 35 -23.50 21.86 22.27
CA ILE A 35 -22.87 23.01 22.94
C ILE A 35 -23.96 23.89 23.56
N ALA A 36 -25.05 24.18 22.83
CA ALA A 36 -26.18 24.94 23.36
C ALA A 36 -26.81 24.27 24.59
N ASN A 37 -26.96 22.95 24.58
CA ASN A 37 -27.46 22.20 25.74
C ASN A 37 -26.50 22.23 26.95
N GLN A 38 -25.16 22.21 26.71
CA GLN A 38 -24.19 22.35 27.79
C GLN A 38 -24.28 23.73 28.41
N ARG A 39 -24.38 24.77 27.59
CA ARG A 39 -24.51 26.17 28.04
C ARG A 39 -25.75 26.34 28.93
N LYS A 40 -26.92 25.92 28.44
CA LYS A 40 -28.16 26.03 29.17
C LYS A 40 -28.12 25.33 30.53
N LEU A 41 -27.53 24.13 30.60
CA LEU A 41 -27.35 23.42 31.87
C LEU A 41 -26.52 24.23 32.88
N ILE A 42 -25.43 24.86 32.40
CA ILE A 42 -24.56 25.62 33.28
C ILE A 42 -25.21 26.94 33.68
N GLU A 43 -25.93 27.61 32.80
CA GLU A 43 -26.73 28.79 33.11
C GLU A 43 -27.81 28.51 34.17
N ASP A 44 -28.53 27.37 34.07
CA ASP A 44 -29.47 26.92 35.09
C ASP A 44 -28.80 26.67 36.44
N TYR A 45 -27.57 26.16 36.45
CA TYR A 45 -26.78 25.99 37.65
C TYR A 45 -26.36 27.32 38.26
N LEU A 46 -25.87 28.28 37.46
CA LEU A 46 -25.48 29.61 37.90
C LEU A 46 -26.65 30.39 38.50
N SER A 47 -27.86 30.28 37.95
CA SER A 47 -29.07 30.93 38.46
C SER A 47 -29.41 30.50 39.90
N ARG A 48 -29.00 29.32 40.32
CA ARG A 48 -29.25 28.75 41.66
C ARG A 48 -28.09 29.00 42.63
N ASN A 49 -26.96 29.55 42.14
CA ASN A 49 -25.73 29.79 42.95
C ASN A 49 -25.29 31.24 42.77
N PRO A 50 -25.92 32.21 43.44
CA PRO A 50 -25.68 33.63 43.23
C PRO A 50 -24.28 34.11 43.69
N GLU A 51 -23.56 33.29 44.48
CA GLU A 51 -22.16 33.55 44.84
C GLU A 51 -21.18 33.38 43.66
N ILE A 52 -21.64 32.85 42.53
CA ILE A 52 -20.82 32.61 41.34
C ILE A 52 -21.24 33.58 40.23
N THR A 53 -20.32 34.44 39.81
CA THR A 53 -20.54 35.38 38.73
C THR A 53 -19.85 34.90 37.47
N LEU A 54 -20.58 34.75 36.37
CA LEU A 54 -19.99 34.38 35.09
C LEU A 54 -19.20 35.56 34.52
N VAL A 55 -17.92 35.32 34.21
CA VAL A 55 -17.03 36.30 33.60
C VAL A 55 -16.90 36.05 32.09
N GLN A 56 -16.68 34.81 31.69
CA GLN A 56 -16.42 34.48 30.29
C GLN A 56 -16.74 33.02 29.96
N GLU A 57 -17.13 32.82 28.70
CA GLU A 57 -17.29 31.52 28.08
C GLU A 57 -16.10 31.15 27.20
N PHE A 58 -15.69 29.87 27.24
CA PHE A 58 -14.67 29.28 26.39
C PHE A 58 -15.22 28.03 25.73
N CYS A 59 -15.06 27.91 24.40
CA CYS A 59 -15.67 26.86 23.62
C CYS A 59 -14.71 26.27 22.58
N ASP A 60 -14.33 25.01 22.78
CA ASP A 60 -13.54 24.23 21.83
C ASP A 60 -14.43 23.24 21.07
N ASP A 61 -15.13 23.73 20.05
CA ASP A 61 -15.95 22.88 19.17
C ASP A 61 -15.07 22.15 18.15
N GLY A 62 -15.30 20.84 18.01
CA GLY A 62 -14.52 19.97 17.11
C GLY A 62 -13.17 19.49 17.65
N TYR A 63 -12.87 19.71 18.93
CA TYR A 63 -11.64 19.25 19.58
C TYR A 63 -11.85 18.00 20.43
N THR A 64 -10.87 17.10 20.39
CA THR A 64 -10.91 15.86 21.20
C THR A 64 -10.65 16.12 22.67
N GLY A 65 -11.18 15.28 23.55
CA GLY A 65 -10.88 15.29 24.97
C GLY A 65 -9.57 14.61 25.39
N ALA A 66 -8.79 14.07 24.45
CA ALA A 66 -7.62 13.25 24.74
C ALA A 66 -6.34 14.04 25.07
N ASN A 67 -6.33 15.36 24.86
CA ASN A 67 -5.22 16.25 25.24
C ASN A 67 -5.76 17.63 25.60
N PHE A 68 -4.90 18.51 26.14
CA PHE A 68 -5.23 19.89 26.52
C PHE A 68 -4.66 20.94 25.55
N ASP A 69 -4.19 20.55 24.35
CA ASP A 69 -3.75 21.46 23.27
C ASP A 69 -4.94 22.01 22.50
N ARG A 70 -5.78 22.79 23.20
CA ARG A 70 -7.01 23.39 22.69
C ARG A 70 -6.94 24.90 22.84
N PRO A 71 -7.25 25.68 21.80
CA PRO A 71 -7.04 27.12 21.81
C PRO A 71 -7.79 27.84 22.94
N ASP A 72 -9.07 27.52 23.12
CA ASP A 72 -9.88 28.19 24.14
C ASP A 72 -9.57 27.71 25.54
N PHE A 73 -9.19 26.44 25.70
CA PHE A 73 -8.65 25.96 26.97
C PHE A 73 -7.37 26.72 27.37
N GLN A 74 -6.44 26.92 26.45
CA GLN A 74 -5.21 27.67 26.74
C GLN A 74 -5.51 29.12 27.07
N ARG A 75 -6.40 29.80 26.35
CA ARG A 75 -6.86 31.15 26.65
C ARG A 75 -7.51 31.26 28.05
N MET A 76 -8.33 30.28 28.41
CA MET A 76 -8.92 30.18 29.75
C MET A 76 -7.82 30.10 30.83
N MET A 77 -6.83 29.22 30.61
CA MET A 77 -5.73 29.05 31.57
C MET A 77 -4.85 30.29 31.71
N GLU A 78 -4.68 31.09 30.66
CA GLU A 78 -4.00 32.40 30.76
C GLU A 78 -4.78 33.37 31.66
N GLN A 79 -6.10 33.43 31.55
CA GLN A 79 -6.94 34.26 32.41
C GLN A 79 -6.99 33.75 33.86
N VAL A 80 -6.93 32.45 34.07
CA VAL A 80 -6.75 31.84 35.40
C VAL A 80 -5.46 32.29 36.03
N LYS A 81 -4.34 32.22 35.30
CA LYS A 81 -3.01 32.64 35.79
C LYS A 81 -2.95 34.14 36.14
N THR A 82 -3.72 34.98 35.45
CA THR A 82 -3.80 36.44 35.74
C THR A 82 -4.75 36.75 36.88
N GLY A 83 -5.39 35.74 37.49
CA GLY A 83 -6.32 35.93 38.62
C GLY A 83 -7.69 36.51 38.25
N LYS A 84 -8.02 36.66 36.98
CA LYS A 84 -9.34 37.12 36.49
C LYS A 84 -10.42 36.08 36.71
N ILE A 85 -10.07 34.80 36.69
CA ILE A 85 -10.92 33.66 36.89
C ILE A 85 -10.45 32.87 38.08
N ASN A 86 -11.34 32.61 39.05
CA ASN A 86 -11.07 31.79 40.22
C ASN A 86 -12.04 30.60 40.36
N CYS A 87 -12.93 30.40 39.36
CA CYS A 87 -13.84 29.26 39.29
C CYS A 87 -13.94 28.77 37.83
N ILE A 88 -13.95 27.45 37.63
CA ILE A 88 -14.15 26.83 36.32
C ILE A 88 -15.33 25.87 36.44
N ILE A 89 -16.30 25.99 35.53
CA ILE A 89 -17.50 25.15 35.50
C ILE A 89 -17.59 24.41 34.18
N VAL A 90 -17.81 23.10 34.28
CA VAL A 90 -18.04 22.21 33.13
C VAL A 90 -19.32 21.40 33.34
N LYS A 91 -19.91 20.91 32.25
CA LYS A 91 -21.06 20.00 32.34
C LYS A 91 -20.70 18.71 33.08
N ASP A 92 -19.61 18.06 32.67
CA ASP A 92 -19.08 16.82 33.24
C ASP A 92 -17.56 16.72 33.01
N LEU A 93 -16.91 15.79 33.71
CA LEU A 93 -15.45 15.59 33.63
C LEU A 93 -14.99 15.17 32.24
N SER A 94 -15.86 14.50 31.45
CA SER A 94 -15.50 14.10 30.09
C SER A 94 -15.39 15.31 29.15
N ARG A 95 -16.08 16.42 29.44
CA ARG A 95 -15.97 17.68 28.71
C ARG A 95 -14.70 18.41 29.05
N PHE A 96 -14.25 18.31 30.29
CA PHE A 96 -12.94 18.85 30.72
C PHE A 96 -11.79 18.08 30.06
N GLY A 97 -11.71 16.76 30.27
CA GLY A 97 -10.71 15.90 29.66
C GLY A 97 -11.01 14.42 29.82
N ARG A 98 -10.59 13.61 28.83
CA ARG A 98 -10.73 12.15 28.86
C ARG A 98 -9.43 11.45 29.29
N ASP A 99 -8.29 12.15 29.26
CA ASP A 99 -7.05 11.62 29.82
C ASP A 99 -7.03 11.81 31.33
N TYR A 100 -6.94 10.69 32.06
CA TYR A 100 -7.02 10.73 33.53
C TYR A 100 -5.77 11.35 34.17
N ILE A 101 -4.59 11.21 33.53
CA ILE A 101 -3.32 11.74 34.07
C ILE A 101 -3.33 13.27 34.01
N ASP A 102 -3.63 13.80 32.83
CA ASP A 102 -3.64 15.24 32.63
C ASP A 102 -4.82 15.90 33.34
N SER A 103 -6.01 15.33 33.26
CA SER A 103 -7.19 15.85 33.99
C SER A 103 -6.97 15.82 35.49
N GLY A 104 -6.45 14.72 36.04
CA GLY A 104 -6.07 14.60 37.45
C GLY A 104 -5.04 15.63 37.85
N ARG A 105 -4.00 15.84 37.03
CA ARG A 105 -2.96 16.86 37.28
C ARG A 105 -3.56 18.26 37.40
N TYR A 106 -4.51 18.62 36.55
CA TYR A 106 -5.18 19.93 36.66
C TYR A 106 -6.04 20.02 37.91
N ILE A 107 -6.89 19.03 38.16
CA ILE A 107 -7.87 19.09 39.24
C ILE A 107 -7.24 18.90 40.60
N GLU A 108 -6.22 18.03 40.76
CA GLU A 108 -5.63 17.68 42.05
C GLU A 108 -4.39 18.56 42.41
N LYS A 109 -3.69 19.11 41.40
CA LYS A 109 -2.47 19.87 41.64
C LYS A 109 -2.57 21.32 41.19
N ILE A 110 -2.89 21.56 39.90
CA ILE A 110 -2.79 22.91 39.31
C ILE A 110 -3.91 23.82 39.84
N PHE A 111 -5.18 23.40 39.81
CA PHE A 111 -6.28 24.23 40.29
C PHE A 111 -6.20 24.52 41.77
N PRO A 112 -5.93 23.55 42.67
CA PRO A 112 -5.73 23.85 44.07
C PRO A 112 -4.56 24.80 44.34
N SER A 113 -3.41 24.63 43.63
CA SER A 113 -2.26 25.51 43.78
C SER A 113 -2.52 26.96 43.33
N LEU A 114 -3.46 27.17 42.42
CA LEU A 114 -3.90 28.48 41.93
C LEU A 114 -5.15 29.00 42.67
N GLY A 115 -5.68 28.26 43.66
CA GLY A 115 -6.88 28.63 44.39
C GLY A 115 -8.17 28.63 43.59
N ILE A 116 -8.21 27.82 42.53
CA ILE A 116 -9.35 27.71 41.62
C ILE A 116 -10.37 26.69 42.13
N ARG A 117 -11.64 27.11 42.22
CA ARG A 117 -12.78 26.19 42.43
C ARG A 117 -13.14 25.54 41.11
N PHE A 118 -13.19 24.20 41.06
CA PHE A 118 -13.58 23.44 39.89
C PHE A 118 -14.89 22.69 40.12
N ILE A 119 -15.86 22.87 39.24
CA ILE A 119 -17.23 22.30 39.33
C ILE A 119 -17.55 21.50 38.08
N ALA A 120 -17.93 20.23 38.24
CA ALA A 120 -18.49 19.37 37.19
C ALA A 120 -19.92 18.95 37.59
N ILE A 121 -20.92 19.59 36.93
CA ILE A 121 -22.32 19.57 37.40
C ILE A 121 -22.91 18.16 37.40
N ASN A 122 -22.86 17.44 36.27
CA ASN A 122 -23.41 16.10 36.16
C ASN A 122 -22.68 15.04 36.98
N ASP A 123 -21.43 15.32 37.34
CA ASP A 123 -20.63 14.44 38.19
C ASP A 123 -20.79 14.73 39.67
N ASN A 124 -21.61 15.75 40.04
CA ASN A 124 -21.75 16.25 41.38
C ASN A 124 -20.40 16.53 42.07
N TYR A 125 -19.44 17.03 41.32
CA TYR A 125 -18.11 17.34 41.80
C TYR A 125 -17.93 18.84 41.96
N ASP A 126 -17.55 19.25 43.18
CA ASP A 126 -17.19 20.62 43.52
C ASP A 126 -15.97 20.60 44.44
N SER A 127 -14.85 21.17 43.99
CA SER A 127 -13.59 21.17 44.73
C SER A 127 -13.64 21.95 46.04
N ALA A 128 -14.59 22.87 46.19
CA ALA A 128 -14.81 23.59 47.46
C ALA A 128 -15.53 22.76 48.55
N GLN A 129 -16.30 21.75 48.14
CA GLN A 129 -17.03 20.85 49.02
C GLN A 129 -16.29 19.52 49.24
N SER A 130 -15.26 19.22 48.50
CA SER A 130 -14.55 17.92 48.49
C SER A 130 -13.66 17.67 49.72
N GLN A 131 -13.54 18.61 50.68
CA GLN A 131 -12.87 18.37 51.97
C GLN A 131 -13.67 17.45 52.92
N GLN A 132 -14.89 17.00 52.54
CA GLN A 132 -15.61 15.98 53.25
C GLN A 132 -15.27 14.59 52.72
N VAL A 133 -14.79 13.75 53.59
CA VAL A 133 -14.32 12.37 53.43
C VAL A 133 -15.17 11.57 52.41
N GLY A 134 -14.58 11.16 51.30
CA GLY A 134 -15.17 10.23 50.31
C GLY A 134 -15.03 10.60 48.83
N ASN A 135 -14.89 11.89 48.48
CA ASN A 135 -14.86 12.32 47.07
C ASN A 135 -13.48 12.17 46.41
N GLU A 136 -12.41 11.98 47.18
CA GLU A 136 -11.04 11.80 46.64
C GLU A 136 -10.88 10.51 45.85
N ILE A 137 -11.66 9.47 46.15
CA ILE A 137 -11.59 8.17 45.46
C ILE A 137 -12.49 8.16 44.22
N ILE A 138 -13.58 8.92 44.20
CA ILE A 138 -14.57 8.89 43.11
C ILE A 138 -14.00 9.51 41.82
N LEU A 139 -13.21 10.56 41.91
CA LEU A 139 -12.67 11.26 40.77
C LEU A 139 -11.67 10.40 39.96
N PRO A 140 -10.63 9.80 40.56
CA PRO A 140 -9.73 8.88 39.89
C PRO A 140 -10.49 7.69 39.26
N PHE A 141 -11.52 7.16 39.95
CA PHE A 141 -12.30 6.03 39.47
C PHE A 141 -13.15 6.38 38.23
N LYS A 142 -13.82 7.55 38.22
CA LYS A 142 -14.54 8.05 37.03
C LYS A 142 -13.62 8.29 35.85
N ASN A 143 -12.46 8.87 36.08
CA ASN A 143 -11.44 9.10 35.04
C ASN A 143 -10.92 7.76 34.47
N LEU A 144 -10.67 6.77 35.31
CA LEU A 144 -10.27 5.42 34.90
C LEU A 144 -11.35 4.74 34.02
N ILE A 145 -12.63 4.85 34.41
CA ILE A 145 -13.75 4.32 33.64
C ILE A 145 -13.82 5.00 32.26
N ASN A 146 -13.68 6.32 32.19
CA ASN A 146 -13.70 7.07 30.93
C ASN A 146 -12.54 6.69 29.99
N ASP A 147 -11.33 6.48 30.53
CA ASP A 147 -10.19 5.99 29.75
C ASP A 147 -10.41 4.57 29.26
N SER A 148 -10.93 3.68 30.13
CA SER A 148 -11.27 2.30 29.79
C SER A 148 -12.31 2.24 28.67
N TYR A 149 -13.36 3.07 28.74
CA TYR A 149 -14.39 3.17 27.71
C TYR A 149 -13.82 3.66 26.36
N SER A 150 -12.96 4.68 26.39
CA SER A 150 -12.29 5.19 25.18
C SER A 150 -11.38 4.14 24.54
N ARG A 151 -10.69 3.34 25.36
CA ARG A 151 -9.88 2.21 24.93
C ARG A 151 -10.74 1.10 24.29
N ASP A 152 -11.84 0.73 24.92
CA ASP A 152 -12.77 -0.30 24.42
C ASP A 152 -13.36 0.09 23.06
N ILE A 153 -13.83 1.32 22.92
CA ILE A 153 -14.30 1.86 21.63
C ILE A 153 -13.20 1.77 20.57
N SER A 154 -11.96 2.17 20.90
CA SER A 154 -10.84 2.11 19.97
C SER A 154 -10.55 0.67 19.51
N ILE A 155 -10.61 -0.30 20.41
CA ILE A 155 -10.44 -1.72 20.11
C ILE A 155 -11.55 -2.20 19.15
N LYS A 156 -12.82 -1.88 19.46
CA LYS A 156 -13.98 -2.26 18.65
C LYS A 156 -13.91 -1.67 17.23
N ILE A 157 -13.56 -0.39 17.12
CA ILE A 157 -13.38 0.25 15.80
C ILE A 157 -12.26 -0.43 15.00
N ARG A 158 -11.10 -0.71 15.62
CA ARG A 158 -9.98 -1.38 14.95
C ARG A 158 -10.35 -2.78 14.49
N SER A 159 -11.01 -3.57 15.34
CA SER A 159 -11.48 -4.92 15.00
C SER A 159 -12.49 -4.88 13.85
N ASN A 160 -13.45 -3.97 13.87
CA ASN A 160 -14.42 -3.81 12.78
C ASN A 160 -13.73 -3.43 11.45
N LEU A 161 -12.82 -2.44 11.49
CA LEU A 161 -12.06 -2.05 10.30
C LEU A 161 -11.17 -3.18 9.78
N GLU A 162 -10.62 -4.01 10.66
CA GLU A 162 -9.83 -5.17 10.27
C GLU A 162 -10.68 -6.25 9.60
N THR A 163 -11.85 -6.56 10.18
CA THR A 163 -12.83 -7.47 9.57
C THR A 163 -13.26 -7.00 8.20
N LYS A 164 -13.60 -5.73 8.04
CA LYS A 164 -13.95 -5.14 6.75
C LYS A 164 -12.83 -5.28 5.71
N ARG A 165 -11.59 -5.01 6.11
CA ARG A 165 -10.43 -5.17 5.22
C ARG A 165 -10.23 -6.62 4.78
N ARG A 166 -10.40 -7.60 5.70
CA ARG A 166 -10.33 -9.03 5.38
C ARG A 166 -11.41 -9.47 4.41
N ASN A 167 -12.58 -8.86 4.49
CA ASN A 167 -13.69 -9.10 3.56
C ASN A 167 -13.51 -8.40 2.20
N GLY A 168 -12.40 -7.70 1.97
CA GLY A 168 -12.17 -6.96 0.73
C GLY A 168 -12.97 -5.66 0.61
N GLU A 169 -13.50 -5.14 1.70
CA GLU A 169 -14.21 -3.86 1.72
C GLU A 169 -13.22 -2.69 1.76
N PHE A 170 -13.45 -1.68 0.94
CA PHE A 170 -12.64 -0.45 0.96
C PHE A 170 -13.03 0.43 2.15
N VAL A 171 -12.11 0.62 3.09
CA VAL A 171 -12.31 1.43 4.32
C VAL A 171 -11.48 2.73 4.32
N GLY A 172 -10.79 3.05 3.23
CA GLY A 172 -9.99 4.27 3.12
C GLY A 172 -10.86 5.53 3.07
N SER A 173 -10.38 6.64 3.65
CA SER A 173 -11.09 7.92 3.58
C SER A 173 -11.10 8.52 2.17
N HIS A 174 -10.06 8.26 1.39
CA HIS A 174 -9.87 8.81 0.03
C HIS A 174 -9.61 7.68 -0.95
N VAL A 175 -10.33 7.71 -2.07
CA VAL A 175 -10.17 6.77 -3.17
C VAL A 175 -8.93 7.14 -3.99
N VAL A 176 -8.26 6.12 -4.52
CA VAL A 176 -7.13 6.28 -5.44
C VAL A 176 -7.62 6.86 -6.76
N TYR A 177 -6.82 7.72 -7.38
CA TYR A 177 -7.10 8.27 -8.70
C TYR A 177 -7.27 7.15 -9.74
N GLY A 178 -8.30 7.19 -10.55
CA GLY A 178 -8.71 6.11 -11.46
C GLY A 178 -9.91 5.31 -10.97
N TYR A 179 -10.25 5.42 -9.68
CA TYR A 179 -11.41 4.77 -9.09
C TYR A 179 -12.32 5.75 -8.39
N ARG A 180 -13.59 5.38 -8.24
CA ARG A 180 -14.59 6.06 -7.39
C ARG A 180 -15.29 5.02 -6.51
N ARG A 181 -16.00 5.48 -5.50
CA ARG A 181 -16.88 4.59 -4.72
C ARG A 181 -18.11 4.24 -5.55
N SER A 182 -18.61 3.02 -5.37
CA SER A 182 -19.92 2.66 -5.93
C SER A 182 -21.02 3.52 -5.30
N ASP A 183 -22.03 3.84 -6.08
CA ASP A 183 -23.20 4.58 -5.61
C ASP A 183 -24.07 3.72 -4.68
N ASP A 184 -24.09 2.39 -4.91
CA ASP A 184 -24.86 1.42 -4.12
C ASP A 184 -24.16 1.01 -2.83
N ASP A 185 -22.82 0.93 -2.85
CA ASP A 185 -22.01 0.48 -1.70
C ASP A 185 -20.74 1.32 -1.56
N LYS A 186 -20.70 2.15 -0.53
CA LYS A 186 -19.54 3.03 -0.23
C LYS A 186 -18.24 2.28 0.07
N ASN A 187 -18.30 0.99 0.34
CA ASN A 187 -17.14 0.14 0.61
C ASN A 187 -16.63 -0.58 -0.65
N LYS A 188 -17.30 -0.45 -1.80
CA LYS A 188 -16.85 -0.96 -3.09
C LYS A 188 -16.23 0.12 -3.95
N LEU A 189 -15.16 -0.26 -4.66
CA LEU A 189 -14.51 0.57 -5.67
C LEU A 189 -15.02 0.20 -7.06
N VAL A 190 -15.30 1.19 -7.88
CA VAL A 190 -15.62 1.05 -9.30
C VAL A 190 -14.70 1.95 -10.12
N ILE A 191 -14.43 1.56 -11.36
CA ILE A 191 -13.57 2.32 -12.26
C ILE A 191 -14.21 3.67 -12.56
N ASP A 192 -13.45 4.74 -12.43
CA ASP A 192 -13.84 6.07 -12.90
C ASP A 192 -13.46 6.20 -14.38
N GLN A 193 -14.45 6.05 -15.24
CA GLN A 193 -14.27 6.05 -16.70
C GLN A 193 -13.66 7.36 -17.23
N THR A 194 -13.77 8.46 -16.49
CA THR A 194 -13.22 9.76 -16.89
C THR A 194 -11.69 9.77 -16.81
N VAL A 195 -11.13 9.12 -15.80
CA VAL A 195 -9.69 9.20 -15.50
C VAL A 195 -8.95 7.87 -15.62
N ALA A 196 -9.64 6.75 -15.75
CA ALA A 196 -9.03 5.45 -16.00
C ALA A 196 -8.15 5.44 -17.27
N PRO A 197 -8.54 6.06 -18.41
CA PRO A 197 -7.69 6.15 -19.59
C PRO A 197 -6.36 6.87 -19.33
N VAL A 198 -6.33 7.83 -18.40
CA VAL A 198 -5.10 8.52 -18.00
C VAL A 198 -4.13 7.55 -17.31
N ILE A 199 -4.63 6.67 -16.43
CA ILE A 199 -3.82 5.64 -15.79
C ILE A 199 -3.26 4.68 -16.84
N GLN A 200 -4.08 4.20 -17.77
CA GLN A 200 -3.64 3.33 -18.87
C GLN A 200 -2.55 4.00 -19.72
N SER A 201 -2.72 5.29 -20.03
CA SER A 201 -1.73 6.08 -20.76
C SER A 201 -0.41 6.21 -20.00
N ILE A 202 -0.43 6.43 -18.68
CA ILE A 202 0.77 6.50 -17.83
C ILE A 202 1.56 5.18 -17.89
N PHE A 203 0.89 4.04 -17.76
CA PHE A 203 1.54 2.73 -17.85
C PHE A 203 2.07 2.46 -19.27
N SER A 204 1.30 2.79 -20.31
CA SER A 204 1.74 2.70 -21.71
C SER A 204 2.99 3.54 -21.98
N MET A 205 2.99 4.81 -21.59
CA MET A 205 4.16 5.69 -21.74
C MET A 205 5.39 5.15 -21.00
N LYS A 206 5.21 4.53 -19.81
CA LYS A 206 6.32 3.90 -19.10
C LYS A 206 6.90 2.72 -19.88
N MET A 207 6.06 1.88 -20.49
CA MET A 207 6.49 0.78 -21.36
C MET A 207 7.20 1.29 -22.61
N ASP A 208 6.80 2.43 -23.14
CA ASP A 208 7.46 3.10 -24.27
C ASP A 208 8.80 3.76 -23.86
N GLY A 209 9.19 3.67 -22.59
CA GLY A 209 10.48 4.12 -22.06
C GLY A 209 10.49 5.52 -21.49
N PHE A 210 9.36 6.20 -21.36
CA PHE A 210 9.31 7.53 -20.75
C PHE A 210 9.67 7.45 -19.25
N SER A 211 10.47 8.40 -18.80
CA SER A 211 10.72 8.58 -17.37
C SER A 211 9.49 9.18 -16.67
N PRO A 212 9.33 9.00 -15.35
CA PRO A 212 8.22 9.62 -14.62
C PRO A 212 8.16 11.15 -14.77
N ALA A 213 9.28 11.83 -14.96
CA ALA A 213 9.33 13.27 -15.21
C ALA A 213 8.76 13.62 -16.60
N GLN A 214 9.18 12.89 -17.64
CA GLN A 214 8.68 13.08 -19.00
C GLN A 214 7.18 12.80 -19.13
N ILE A 215 6.69 11.76 -18.42
CA ILE A 215 5.25 11.46 -18.36
C ILE A 215 4.49 12.64 -17.72
N ALA A 216 5.00 13.15 -16.60
CA ALA A 216 4.41 14.32 -15.94
C ALA A 216 4.38 15.55 -16.84
N ASP A 217 5.50 15.86 -17.50
CA ASP A 217 5.61 16.99 -18.44
C ASP A 217 4.62 16.86 -19.62
N LYS A 218 4.47 15.63 -20.14
CA LYS A 218 3.53 15.37 -21.24
C LYS A 218 2.10 15.58 -20.80
N LEU A 219 1.69 15.02 -19.65
CA LEU A 219 0.33 15.20 -19.12
C LEU A 219 0.02 16.66 -18.82
N ASN A 220 1.00 17.44 -18.34
CA ASN A 220 0.85 18.88 -18.11
C ASN A 220 0.69 19.65 -19.43
N LYS A 221 1.47 19.31 -20.47
CA LYS A 221 1.33 19.90 -21.81
C LYS A 221 -0.01 19.57 -22.46
N ASP A 222 -0.51 18.35 -22.25
CA ASP A 222 -1.80 17.89 -22.77
C ASP A 222 -2.98 18.44 -21.95
N GLY A 223 -2.72 19.24 -20.89
CA GLY A 223 -3.74 19.86 -20.04
C GLY A 223 -4.53 18.88 -19.17
N VAL A 224 -4.00 17.67 -18.94
CA VAL A 224 -4.66 16.66 -18.11
C VAL A 224 -4.60 17.06 -16.64
N PRO A 225 -5.73 17.21 -15.92
CA PRO A 225 -5.72 17.62 -14.53
C PRO A 225 -5.01 16.60 -13.63
N SER A 226 -4.18 17.11 -12.73
CA SER A 226 -3.51 16.25 -11.73
C SER A 226 -4.53 15.59 -10.78
N PRO A 227 -4.19 14.51 -10.06
CA PRO A 227 -5.12 13.88 -9.13
C PRO A 227 -5.72 14.81 -8.07
N TYR A 228 -4.96 15.82 -7.65
CA TYR A 228 -5.44 16.83 -6.71
C TYR A 228 -6.43 17.77 -7.41
N GLU A 229 -6.09 18.26 -8.59
CA GLU A 229 -6.92 19.17 -9.37
C GLU A 229 -8.24 18.50 -9.79
N TYR A 230 -8.19 17.25 -10.23
CA TYR A 230 -9.37 16.46 -10.54
C TYR A 230 -10.32 16.33 -9.33
N LYS A 231 -9.78 16.05 -8.14
CA LYS A 231 -10.57 15.99 -6.90
C LYS A 231 -11.20 17.34 -6.55
N ARG A 232 -10.49 18.41 -6.80
CA ARG A 232 -11.01 19.78 -6.58
C ARG A 232 -12.16 20.10 -7.52
N GLN A 233 -12.01 19.77 -8.80
CA GLN A 233 -13.05 19.96 -9.82
C GLN A 233 -14.29 19.11 -9.55
N SER A 234 -14.11 17.90 -9.00
CA SER A 234 -15.20 17.00 -8.62
C SER A 234 -15.91 17.38 -7.31
N GLY A 235 -15.65 18.57 -6.75
CA GLY A 235 -16.33 19.06 -5.54
C GLY A 235 -15.89 18.39 -4.24
N SER A 236 -14.77 17.67 -4.22
CA SER A 236 -14.24 17.04 -3.02
C SER A 236 -13.80 18.08 -1.99
N LYS A 237 -14.26 17.95 -0.74
CA LYS A 237 -13.85 18.78 0.41
C LYS A 237 -12.39 18.49 0.86
N TYR A 238 -11.62 17.72 0.09
CA TYR A 238 -10.23 17.40 0.42
C TYR A 238 -9.36 18.64 0.36
N GLN A 239 -8.77 19.00 1.50
CA GLN A 239 -7.77 20.06 1.59
C GLN A 239 -6.40 19.40 1.83
N SER A 240 -5.46 19.66 0.93
CA SER A 240 -4.08 19.27 1.13
C SER A 240 -3.46 20.15 2.24
N GLY A 241 -2.66 19.55 3.13
CA GLY A 241 -1.90 20.29 4.15
C GLY A 241 -0.78 21.18 3.57
N PHE A 242 -0.54 21.14 2.25
CA PHE A 242 0.43 21.99 1.58
C PHE A 242 -0.19 23.35 1.25
N LYS A 243 0.62 24.42 1.34
CA LYS A 243 0.23 25.79 1.00
C LYS A 243 -0.37 25.82 -0.41
N LYS A 244 -1.52 26.45 -0.53
CA LYS A 244 -2.33 26.56 -1.75
C LYS A 244 -1.54 27.20 -2.88
N GLN A 245 -1.10 26.41 -3.85
CA GLN A 245 -0.91 26.91 -5.21
C GLN A 245 -2.27 26.93 -5.90
N ILE A 246 -2.49 27.93 -6.76
CA ILE A 246 -3.78 28.14 -7.45
C ILE A 246 -4.09 26.96 -8.38
N GLN A 247 -3.06 26.30 -8.91
CA GLN A 247 -3.15 25.12 -9.75
C GLN A 247 -2.01 24.15 -9.40
N THR A 248 -2.27 22.85 -9.40
CA THR A 248 -1.27 21.83 -9.14
C THR A 248 -1.06 20.96 -10.37
N ASP A 249 0.15 21.01 -10.89
CA ASP A 249 0.59 20.20 -12.02
C ASP A 249 0.96 18.77 -11.61
N TRP A 250 1.08 17.89 -12.60
CA TRP A 250 1.67 16.58 -12.43
C TRP A 250 3.15 16.70 -12.08
N GLY A 251 3.59 15.94 -11.09
CA GLY A 251 5.00 15.81 -10.75
C GLY A 251 5.48 14.37 -10.88
N ALA A 252 6.76 14.18 -11.15
CA ALA A 252 7.38 12.86 -11.29
C ALA A 252 7.09 11.92 -10.10
N LYS A 253 7.01 12.48 -8.88
CA LYS A 253 6.68 11.72 -7.67
C LYS A 253 5.25 11.19 -7.65
N ALA A 254 4.29 11.91 -8.25
CA ALA A 254 2.91 11.46 -8.38
C ALA A 254 2.83 10.29 -9.38
N ILE A 255 3.50 10.41 -10.53
CA ILE A 255 3.60 9.34 -11.53
C ILE A 255 4.26 8.09 -10.93
N TYR A 256 5.38 8.26 -10.22
CA TYR A 256 6.07 7.14 -9.57
C TYR A 256 5.15 6.38 -8.58
N ARG A 257 4.34 7.11 -7.78
CA ARG A 257 3.38 6.51 -6.86
C ARG A 257 2.26 5.75 -7.59
N ILE A 258 1.80 6.26 -8.72
CA ILE A 258 0.81 5.59 -9.56
C ILE A 258 1.39 4.29 -10.11
N LEU A 259 2.57 4.33 -10.72
CA LEU A 259 3.23 3.16 -11.30
C LEU A 259 3.52 2.05 -10.27
N LYS A 260 3.71 2.40 -8.98
CA LYS A 260 3.95 1.44 -7.88
C LYS A 260 2.69 0.97 -7.16
N ASN A 261 1.52 1.42 -7.55
CA ASN A 261 0.32 1.12 -6.78
C ASN A 261 -0.40 -0.13 -7.30
N GLU A 262 -0.28 -1.23 -6.56
CA GLU A 262 -0.93 -2.52 -6.85
C GLU A 262 -2.46 -2.43 -6.98
N MET A 263 -3.11 -1.38 -6.45
CA MET A 263 -4.56 -1.24 -6.57
C MET A 263 -5.06 -1.18 -8.01
N TYR A 264 -4.22 -0.79 -8.95
CA TYR A 264 -4.61 -0.75 -10.37
C TYR A 264 -4.77 -2.13 -11.00
N THR A 265 -4.28 -3.19 -10.36
CA THR A 265 -4.45 -4.60 -10.81
C THR A 265 -5.69 -5.29 -10.25
N GLY A 266 -6.56 -4.56 -9.56
CA GLY A 266 -7.72 -5.13 -8.88
C GLY A 266 -7.42 -5.66 -7.46
N THR A 267 -6.16 -5.58 -7.01
CA THR A 267 -5.75 -5.98 -5.67
C THR A 267 -5.93 -4.83 -4.69
N LEU A 268 -6.82 -5.00 -3.72
CA LEU A 268 -7.06 -4.01 -2.68
C LEU A 268 -6.00 -4.10 -1.58
N VAL A 269 -5.13 -3.09 -1.47
CA VAL A 269 -4.05 -3.04 -0.48
C VAL A 269 -4.35 -2.02 0.60
N GLN A 270 -4.58 -2.48 1.82
CA GLN A 270 -4.99 -1.67 2.95
C GLN A 270 -4.17 -1.98 4.22
N GLY A 271 -4.40 -1.22 5.30
CA GLY A 271 -3.73 -1.48 6.58
C GLY A 271 -2.26 -1.08 6.61
N LYS A 272 -1.79 -0.22 5.70
CA LYS A 272 -0.38 0.24 5.57
C LYS A 272 0.13 1.02 6.78
N THR A 273 -0.76 1.55 7.62
CA THR A 273 -0.40 2.34 8.80
C THR A 273 -1.21 1.91 10.01
N THR A 274 -0.65 2.12 11.20
CA THR A 274 -1.31 1.90 12.49
C THR A 274 -1.04 3.07 13.43
N THR A 275 -1.76 3.13 14.55
CA THR A 275 -1.43 4.01 15.67
C THR A 275 -1.05 3.15 16.87
N PRO A 276 -0.05 3.52 17.69
CA PRO A 276 0.42 2.72 18.83
C PRO A 276 -0.70 2.41 19.82
N ASN A 277 -1.51 3.42 20.17
CA ASN A 277 -2.66 3.27 21.07
C ASN A 277 -3.73 4.34 20.78
N HIS A 278 -4.82 4.35 21.56
CA HIS A 278 -5.93 5.29 21.42
C HIS A 278 -5.57 6.75 21.77
N LYS A 279 -4.54 6.98 22.56
CA LYS A 279 -4.07 8.32 22.99
C LYS A 279 -3.13 8.95 21.98
N ILE A 280 -2.31 8.14 21.28
CA ILE A 280 -1.29 8.62 20.34
C ILE A 280 -1.89 8.65 18.94
N LYS A 281 -2.03 9.86 18.38
CA LYS A 281 -2.60 10.08 17.04
C LYS A 281 -1.57 9.94 15.90
N SER A 282 -0.28 9.94 16.21
CA SER A 282 0.75 9.74 15.19
C SER A 282 0.63 8.37 14.57
N ARG A 283 0.63 8.34 13.22
CA ARG A 283 0.57 7.09 12.47
C ARG A 283 1.99 6.58 12.21
N THR A 284 2.20 5.31 12.48
CA THR A 284 3.41 4.59 12.10
C THR A 284 3.13 3.70 10.89
N THR A 285 4.07 3.63 9.95
CA THR A 285 3.97 2.72 8.81
C THR A 285 4.24 1.30 9.29
N LYS A 286 3.46 0.34 8.83
CA LYS A 286 3.69 -1.08 9.02
C LYS A 286 4.64 -1.60 7.95
N ASP A 287 5.32 -2.71 8.26
CA ASP A 287 6.09 -3.43 7.25
C ASP A 287 5.18 -3.93 6.12
N GLU A 288 5.72 -4.03 4.94
CA GLU A 288 4.95 -4.38 3.74
C GLU A 288 4.34 -5.80 3.83
N ALA A 289 4.99 -6.70 4.57
CA ALA A 289 4.49 -8.04 4.88
C ALA A 289 3.19 -8.02 5.71
N ASP A 290 2.99 -6.97 6.53
CA ASP A 290 1.80 -6.80 7.38
C ASP A 290 0.63 -6.08 6.68
N TRP A 291 0.80 -5.71 5.43
CA TRP A 291 -0.29 -5.08 4.67
C TRP A 291 -1.35 -6.12 4.30
N MET A 292 -2.60 -5.72 4.38
CA MET A 292 -3.71 -6.57 3.97
C MET A 292 -3.93 -6.43 2.45
N ARG A 293 -3.74 -7.53 1.73
CA ARG A 293 -3.97 -7.64 0.29
C ARG A 293 -5.17 -8.54 0.04
N THR A 294 -6.13 -8.05 -0.73
CA THR A 294 -7.30 -8.83 -1.19
C THR A 294 -7.30 -8.76 -2.71
N GLU A 295 -7.03 -9.88 -3.34
CA GLU A 295 -7.03 -10.03 -4.81
C GLU A 295 -8.47 -9.97 -5.35
N ASN A 296 -8.62 -9.47 -6.58
CA ASN A 296 -9.91 -9.38 -7.28
C ASN A 296 -11.03 -8.68 -6.48
N ALA A 297 -10.67 -7.72 -5.61
CA ALA A 297 -11.62 -6.97 -4.81
C ALA A 297 -12.39 -5.90 -5.61
N HIS A 298 -11.88 -5.53 -6.77
CA HIS A 298 -12.48 -4.56 -7.70
C HIS A 298 -11.92 -4.77 -9.11
N ASP A 299 -12.57 -4.18 -10.11
CA ASP A 299 -12.14 -4.28 -11.49
C ASP A 299 -10.76 -3.66 -11.71
N ALA A 300 -9.90 -4.37 -12.45
CA ALA A 300 -8.56 -3.90 -12.77
C ALA A 300 -8.57 -2.85 -13.89
N ILE A 301 -7.83 -1.75 -13.72
CA ILE A 301 -7.57 -0.79 -14.81
C ILE A 301 -6.38 -1.26 -15.65
N ILE A 302 -5.40 -1.92 -15.03
CA ILE A 302 -4.18 -2.43 -15.64
C ILE A 302 -4.10 -3.94 -15.35
N SER A 303 -3.77 -4.73 -16.37
CA SER A 303 -3.57 -6.17 -16.16
C SER A 303 -2.34 -6.43 -15.25
N PRO A 304 -2.38 -7.48 -14.43
CA PRO A 304 -1.23 -7.85 -13.58
C PRO A 304 0.07 -8.00 -14.38
N SER A 305 0.03 -8.57 -15.58
CA SER A 305 1.20 -8.73 -16.45
C SER A 305 1.84 -7.40 -16.86
N ILE A 306 1.04 -6.40 -17.21
CA ILE A 306 1.55 -5.04 -17.54
C ILE A 306 2.13 -4.38 -16.28
N PHE A 307 1.47 -4.54 -15.14
CA PHE A 307 1.96 -3.99 -13.89
C PHE A 307 3.33 -4.58 -13.52
N ASP A 308 3.48 -5.91 -13.53
CA ASP A 308 4.73 -6.60 -13.20
C ASP A 308 5.86 -6.22 -14.16
N MET A 309 5.55 -6.08 -15.45
CA MET A 309 6.50 -5.61 -16.45
C MET A 309 6.98 -4.18 -16.14
N VAL A 310 6.07 -3.30 -15.77
CA VAL A 310 6.42 -1.92 -15.37
C VAL A 310 7.24 -1.93 -14.09
N GLN A 311 6.97 -2.83 -13.10
CA GLN A 311 7.82 -2.95 -11.91
C GLN A 311 9.25 -3.38 -12.27
N LYS A 312 9.43 -4.38 -13.17
CA LYS A 312 10.76 -4.77 -13.68
C LYS A 312 11.47 -3.58 -14.34
N LEU A 313 10.77 -2.84 -15.23
CA LEU A 313 11.32 -1.63 -15.86
C LEU A 313 11.71 -0.51 -14.89
N MET A 314 11.05 -0.44 -13.74
CA MET A 314 11.38 0.56 -12.72
C MET A 314 12.63 0.19 -11.91
N LEU A 315 13.03 -1.08 -11.90
CA LEU A 315 14.27 -1.56 -11.29
C LEU A 315 15.47 -1.44 -12.24
N GLU A 316 15.21 -1.40 -13.57
CA GLU A 316 16.28 -1.28 -14.56
C GLU A 316 16.93 0.12 -14.52
N ASP A 317 18.24 0.16 -14.69
CA ASP A 317 18.98 1.43 -14.83
C ASP A 317 18.78 2.00 -16.25
N THR A 318 17.83 2.89 -16.39
CA THR A 318 17.48 3.56 -17.66
C THR A 318 17.99 5.00 -17.72
N ARG A 319 19.06 5.34 -16.98
CA ARG A 319 19.63 6.69 -17.00
C ARG A 319 20.08 7.05 -18.40
N SER A 320 19.53 8.12 -18.97
CA SER A 320 19.97 8.70 -20.25
C SER A 320 21.10 9.70 -20.00
N PRO A 321 22.10 9.83 -20.91
CA PRO A 321 23.07 10.92 -20.85
C PRO A 321 22.36 12.28 -20.85
N SER A 322 22.95 13.26 -20.18
CA SER A 322 22.43 14.63 -20.17
C SER A 322 22.34 15.17 -21.59
N GLY A 323 21.14 15.49 -22.06
CA GLY A 323 20.85 16.06 -23.38
C GLY A 323 20.07 15.17 -24.35
N ASP A 324 19.95 13.87 -24.10
CA ASP A 324 19.12 12.97 -24.89
C ASP A 324 17.99 12.44 -23.99
N ASN A 325 16.79 13.00 -24.16
CA ASN A 325 15.65 12.67 -23.32
C ASN A 325 14.94 11.35 -23.72
N SER A 326 15.48 10.61 -24.70
CA SER A 326 14.90 9.34 -25.14
C SER A 326 15.59 8.15 -24.49
N VAL A 327 14.80 7.20 -23.99
CA VAL A 327 15.32 5.90 -23.56
C VAL A 327 15.58 5.05 -24.81
N HIS A 328 16.82 4.64 -25.01
CA HIS A 328 17.18 3.82 -26.16
C HIS A 328 16.53 2.44 -26.12
N LEU A 329 16.38 1.84 -27.32
CA LEU A 329 15.70 0.58 -27.55
C LEU A 329 16.08 -0.53 -26.55
N PHE A 330 17.38 -0.74 -26.32
CA PHE A 330 17.90 -1.80 -25.44
C PHE A 330 18.40 -1.28 -24.07
N SER A 331 18.02 -0.08 -23.67
CA SER A 331 18.46 0.50 -22.39
C SER A 331 18.07 -0.41 -21.22
N GLY A 332 19.02 -0.78 -20.36
CA GLY A 332 18.82 -1.68 -19.22
C GLY A 332 18.65 -3.16 -19.56
N LYS A 333 18.77 -3.55 -20.84
CA LYS A 333 18.55 -4.94 -21.29
C LYS A 333 19.83 -5.67 -21.72
N VAL A 334 20.96 -4.98 -21.92
CA VAL A 334 22.20 -5.59 -22.43
C VAL A 334 23.20 -5.78 -21.30
N PHE A 335 23.68 -7.00 -21.15
CA PHE A 335 24.58 -7.46 -20.10
C PHE A 335 25.78 -8.19 -20.68
N CYS A 336 26.90 -8.16 -19.96
CA CYS A 336 28.05 -9.00 -20.26
C CYS A 336 27.77 -10.42 -19.72
N ALA A 337 27.97 -11.45 -20.53
CA ALA A 337 27.73 -12.83 -20.12
C ALA A 337 28.68 -13.28 -19.00
N ASP A 338 29.91 -12.78 -18.97
CA ASP A 338 30.95 -13.25 -18.05
C ASP A 338 30.85 -12.57 -16.67
N CYS A 339 30.72 -11.24 -16.63
CA CYS A 339 30.68 -10.50 -15.36
C CYS A 339 29.28 -10.05 -14.94
N GLN A 340 28.28 -10.35 -15.73
CA GLN A 340 26.86 -9.99 -15.50
C GLN A 340 26.61 -8.47 -15.30
N SER A 341 27.61 -7.63 -15.57
CA SER A 341 27.46 -6.17 -15.51
C SER A 341 26.70 -5.66 -16.71
N THR A 342 25.94 -4.58 -16.51
CA THR A 342 25.27 -3.89 -17.62
C THR A 342 26.26 -3.36 -18.64
N MET A 343 25.88 -3.33 -19.92
CA MET A 343 26.71 -2.77 -21.00
C MET A 343 26.20 -1.37 -21.35
N THR A 344 27.16 -0.44 -21.48
CA THR A 344 26.87 0.95 -21.86
C THR A 344 26.89 1.14 -23.36
N ARG A 345 25.89 1.81 -23.90
CA ARG A 345 25.82 2.25 -25.28
C ARG A 345 26.79 3.41 -25.52
N LYS A 346 27.70 3.26 -26.46
CA LYS A 346 28.72 4.26 -26.82
C LYS A 346 28.60 4.62 -28.30
N LYS A 347 28.55 5.91 -28.62
CA LYS A 347 28.60 6.44 -29.97
C LYS A 347 30.03 6.88 -30.30
N THR A 348 30.50 6.52 -31.47
CA THR A 348 31.82 6.90 -31.96
C THR A 348 31.70 7.38 -33.42
N LYS A 349 32.29 8.52 -33.74
CA LYS A 349 32.36 9.03 -35.12
C LYS A 349 33.72 8.70 -35.71
N SER A 350 33.74 8.06 -36.87
CA SER A 350 34.95 7.80 -37.63
C SER A 350 34.66 7.99 -39.11
N ALA A 351 35.52 8.72 -39.81
CA ALA A 351 35.40 9.04 -41.25
C ALA A 351 34.01 9.57 -41.65
N GLY A 352 33.40 10.44 -40.80
CA GLY A 352 32.08 11.03 -41.05
C GLY A 352 30.90 10.11 -40.80
N LYS A 353 31.12 8.83 -40.46
CA LYS A 353 30.05 7.87 -40.10
C LYS A 353 29.96 7.70 -38.59
N GLU A 354 28.73 7.58 -38.08
CA GLU A 354 28.47 7.29 -36.67
C GLU A 354 28.35 5.77 -36.48
N TYR A 355 29.09 5.25 -35.51
CA TYR A 355 29.06 3.86 -35.12
C TYR A 355 28.59 3.77 -33.65
N VAL A 356 27.73 2.83 -33.38
CA VAL A 356 27.18 2.62 -32.05
C VAL A 356 27.51 1.22 -31.56
N TYR A 357 28.06 1.14 -30.36
CA TYR A 357 28.50 -0.10 -29.72
C TYR A 357 27.97 -0.21 -28.31
N PHE A 358 27.75 -1.43 -27.83
CA PHE A 358 27.65 -1.75 -26.42
C PHE A 358 29.02 -2.17 -25.89
N VAL A 359 29.39 -1.64 -24.72
CA VAL A 359 30.68 -1.87 -24.07
C VAL A 359 30.45 -2.27 -22.63
N CYS A 360 31.13 -3.29 -22.12
CA CYS A 360 31.04 -3.76 -20.75
C CYS A 360 31.44 -2.66 -19.75
N ASN A 361 30.59 -2.39 -18.78
CA ASN A 361 30.82 -1.38 -17.75
C ASN A 361 31.95 -1.77 -16.79
N ALA A 362 32.06 -3.06 -16.41
CA ALA A 362 33.11 -3.54 -15.52
C ALA A 362 34.48 -3.34 -16.15
N ASN A 363 34.66 -3.70 -17.42
CA ASN A 363 35.91 -3.46 -18.16
C ASN A 363 36.25 -1.97 -18.30
N LYS A 364 35.23 -1.11 -18.44
CA LYS A 364 35.42 0.34 -18.53
C LYS A 364 35.95 0.94 -17.23
N VAL A 365 35.57 0.41 -16.09
CA VAL A 365 35.97 0.86 -14.75
C VAL A 365 37.32 0.25 -14.36
N ASP A 366 37.45 -1.06 -14.50
CA ASP A 366 38.71 -1.79 -14.22
C ASP A 366 38.86 -2.97 -15.19
N ARG A 367 39.91 -2.89 -16.02
CA ARG A 367 40.25 -3.91 -17.03
C ARG A 367 40.64 -5.26 -16.43
N LYS A 368 40.89 -5.34 -15.12
CA LYS A 368 41.22 -6.60 -14.43
C LYS A 368 39.98 -7.39 -14.04
N VAL A 369 38.80 -6.74 -14.00
CA VAL A 369 37.53 -7.36 -13.54
C VAL A 369 36.87 -8.14 -14.68
N CYS A 370 37.04 -7.68 -15.94
CA CYS A 370 36.42 -8.33 -17.10
C CYS A 370 37.18 -7.97 -18.37
N ASP A 371 37.18 -8.83 -19.35
CA ASP A 371 37.74 -8.58 -20.65
C ASP A 371 36.92 -7.62 -21.51
N ALA A 372 37.49 -7.19 -22.65
CA ALA A 372 36.88 -6.15 -23.47
C ALA A 372 35.73 -6.67 -24.34
N HIS A 373 34.54 -6.74 -23.76
CA HIS A 373 33.33 -7.09 -24.49
C HIS A 373 32.79 -5.86 -25.21
N THR A 374 32.74 -5.93 -26.53
CA THR A 374 32.23 -4.85 -27.40
C THR A 374 31.48 -5.46 -28.59
N VAL A 375 30.21 -5.07 -28.77
CA VAL A 375 29.38 -5.52 -29.90
C VAL A 375 28.70 -4.31 -30.55
N LYS A 376 28.53 -4.35 -31.89
CA LYS A 376 27.78 -3.31 -32.61
C LYS A 376 26.30 -3.38 -32.27
N GLU A 377 25.65 -2.23 -32.08
CA GLU A 377 24.19 -2.16 -31.79
C GLU A 377 23.37 -2.87 -32.88
N GLN A 378 23.77 -2.75 -34.15
CA GLN A 378 23.08 -3.41 -35.27
C GLN A 378 23.04 -4.95 -35.12
N VAL A 379 24.16 -5.56 -34.69
CA VAL A 379 24.21 -7.01 -34.46
C VAL A 379 23.23 -7.44 -33.37
N VAL A 380 23.14 -6.65 -32.30
CA VAL A 380 22.18 -6.90 -31.22
C VAL A 380 20.73 -6.73 -31.71
N TYR A 381 20.49 -5.71 -32.54
CA TYR A 381 19.19 -5.46 -33.14
C TYR A 381 18.74 -6.60 -34.05
N ASP A 382 19.60 -7.04 -34.96
CA ASP A 382 19.27 -8.12 -35.92
C ASP A 382 19.03 -9.45 -35.19
N ALA A 383 19.86 -9.77 -34.18
CA ALA A 383 19.70 -10.96 -33.36
C ALA A 383 18.39 -10.92 -32.57
N ALA A 384 18.08 -9.79 -31.91
CA ALA A 384 16.86 -9.62 -31.15
C ALA A 384 15.61 -9.71 -32.04
N LEU A 385 15.62 -9.09 -33.21
CA LEU A 385 14.52 -9.16 -34.18
C LEU A 385 14.28 -10.61 -34.65
N ALA A 386 15.35 -11.32 -35.04
CA ALA A 386 15.25 -12.70 -35.49
C ALA A 386 14.69 -13.64 -34.41
N VAL A 387 15.15 -13.48 -33.16
CA VAL A 387 14.65 -14.29 -32.03
C VAL A 387 13.17 -13.98 -31.73
N ILE A 388 12.76 -12.71 -31.74
CA ILE A 388 11.35 -12.34 -31.55
C ILE A 388 10.47 -12.87 -32.67
N GLN A 389 10.89 -12.75 -33.93
CA GLN A 389 10.16 -13.30 -35.08
C GLN A 389 9.98 -14.82 -34.97
N ALA A 390 11.04 -15.54 -34.59
CA ALA A 390 10.98 -16.98 -34.36
C ALA A 390 10.02 -17.34 -33.22
N GLN A 391 10.05 -16.57 -32.12
CA GLN A 391 9.17 -16.76 -30.96
C GLN A 391 7.70 -16.50 -31.30
N VAL A 392 7.40 -15.44 -32.05
CA VAL A 392 6.04 -15.14 -32.52
C VAL A 392 5.52 -16.25 -33.43
N SER A 393 6.33 -16.69 -34.39
CA SER A 393 5.98 -17.81 -35.27
C SER A 393 5.72 -19.11 -34.49
N LEU A 394 6.55 -19.42 -33.50
CA LEU A 394 6.38 -20.56 -32.61
C LEU A 394 5.07 -20.45 -31.82
N ALA A 395 4.77 -19.30 -31.24
CA ALA A 395 3.54 -19.06 -30.46
C ALA A 395 2.29 -19.27 -31.29
N LEU A 396 2.26 -18.76 -32.52
CA LEU A 396 1.11 -18.96 -33.45
C LEU A 396 0.92 -20.43 -33.84
N ASN A 397 2.03 -21.14 -34.11
CA ASN A 397 1.99 -22.57 -34.39
C ASN A 397 1.50 -23.40 -33.18
N LEU A 398 1.94 -23.03 -31.97
CA LEU A 398 1.49 -23.65 -30.72
C LEU A 398 -0.01 -23.42 -30.48
N GLU A 399 -0.52 -22.24 -30.76
CA GLU A 399 -1.95 -21.93 -30.65
C GLU A 399 -2.78 -22.83 -31.56
N ILE A 400 -2.36 -23.01 -32.83
CA ILE A 400 -3.02 -23.89 -33.77
C ILE A 400 -2.99 -25.35 -33.27
N ALA A 401 -1.85 -25.79 -32.73
CA ALA A 401 -1.70 -27.15 -32.20
C ALA A 401 -2.60 -27.39 -30.97
N LEU A 402 -2.65 -26.44 -30.04
CA LEU A 402 -3.48 -26.51 -28.83
C LEU A 402 -4.98 -26.53 -29.17
N ARG A 403 -5.42 -25.72 -30.12
CA ARG A 403 -6.81 -25.73 -30.61
C ARG A 403 -7.23 -27.11 -31.18
N LYS A 404 -6.30 -27.82 -31.85
CA LYS A 404 -6.55 -29.15 -32.38
C LYS A 404 -6.63 -30.25 -31.31
N LEU A 405 -5.99 -30.03 -30.14
CA LEU A 405 -5.92 -31.03 -29.06
C LEU A 405 -7.00 -30.91 -27.98
N ASN A 406 -8.02 -30.05 -28.15
CA ASN A 406 -9.04 -29.75 -27.14
C ASN A 406 -8.40 -29.40 -25.77
N GLY A 407 -8.27 -28.11 -25.47
CA GLY A 407 -7.53 -27.54 -24.33
C GLY A 407 -7.83 -28.08 -22.92
N ILE A 408 -8.95 -28.79 -22.71
CA ILE A 408 -9.41 -29.34 -21.42
C ILE A 408 -8.42 -30.35 -20.79
N SER A 409 -7.65 -31.08 -21.60
CA SER A 409 -6.72 -32.11 -21.09
C SER A 409 -5.42 -31.50 -20.53
N TRP A 410 -4.97 -30.36 -21.04
CA TRP A 410 -3.76 -29.69 -20.58
C TRP A 410 -3.98 -28.98 -19.23
N GLU A 411 -5.08 -28.24 -19.09
CA GLU A 411 -5.44 -27.55 -17.85
C GLU A 411 -5.51 -28.51 -16.66
N ARG A 412 -6.15 -29.67 -16.85
CA ARG A 412 -6.26 -30.69 -15.82
C ARG A 412 -4.88 -31.19 -15.37
N ARG A 413 -3.97 -31.46 -16.29
CA ARG A 413 -2.62 -31.96 -15.97
C ARG A 413 -1.75 -30.90 -15.31
N GLU A 414 -1.79 -29.69 -15.81
CA GLU A 414 -1.00 -28.63 -15.19
C GLU A 414 -1.51 -28.29 -13.79
N MET A 415 -2.82 -28.37 -13.54
CA MET A 415 -3.38 -28.31 -12.20
C MET A 415 -2.89 -29.46 -11.31
N GLU A 416 -2.82 -30.69 -11.82
CA GLU A 416 -2.29 -31.84 -11.09
C GLU A 416 -0.79 -31.69 -10.80
N ARG A 417 -0.01 -31.15 -11.75
CA ARG A 417 1.43 -30.87 -11.58
C ARG A 417 1.68 -29.78 -10.54
N ILE A 418 0.90 -28.71 -10.57
CA ILE A 418 0.99 -27.64 -9.57
C ILE A 418 0.55 -28.15 -8.20
N ALA A 419 -0.51 -28.95 -8.12
CA ALA A 419 -0.96 -29.57 -6.88
C ALA A 419 0.12 -30.47 -6.27
N SER A 420 0.83 -31.28 -7.09
CA SER A 420 1.96 -32.08 -6.62
C SER A 420 3.12 -31.25 -6.09
N LYS A 421 3.43 -30.11 -6.74
CA LYS A 421 4.48 -29.19 -6.27
C LYS A 421 4.07 -28.52 -4.96
N ILE A 422 2.81 -28.15 -4.79
CA ILE A 422 2.28 -27.60 -3.53
C ILE A 422 2.41 -28.62 -2.41
N ALA A 423 1.95 -29.87 -2.63
CA ALA A 423 2.04 -30.94 -1.64
C ALA A 423 3.49 -31.18 -1.18
N ARG A 424 4.46 -31.16 -2.11
CA ARG A 424 5.87 -31.25 -1.75
C ARG A 424 6.38 -30.11 -0.88
N GLN A 425 5.91 -28.89 -1.12
CA GLN A 425 6.29 -27.75 -0.27
C GLN A 425 5.60 -27.80 1.10
N GLU A 426 4.39 -28.34 1.17
CA GLU A 426 3.70 -28.61 2.44
C GLU A 426 4.43 -29.66 3.28
N GLU A 427 4.97 -30.71 2.65
CA GLU A 427 5.84 -31.70 3.32
C GLU A 427 7.10 -31.03 3.89
N VAL A 428 7.74 -30.13 3.15
CA VAL A 428 8.90 -29.36 3.62
C VAL A 428 8.54 -28.52 4.84
N ILE A 429 7.38 -27.85 4.84
CA ILE A 429 6.91 -27.06 5.98
C ILE A 429 6.69 -27.96 7.20
N GLU A 430 6.03 -29.09 7.02
CA GLU A 430 5.72 -30.00 8.12
C GLU A 430 6.99 -30.63 8.71
N HIS A 431 7.92 -31.06 7.86
CA HIS A 431 9.24 -31.56 8.30
C HIS A 431 9.99 -30.50 9.12
N ASN A 432 10.09 -29.26 8.64
CA ASN A 432 10.79 -28.20 9.38
C ASN A 432 10.10 -27.84 10.71
N LYS A 433 8.76 -27.96 10.80
CA LYS A 433 8.03 -27.79 12.06
C LYS A 433 8.37 -28.90 13.06
N GLN A 434 8.44 -30.16 12.62
CA GLN A 434 8.81 -31.30 13.47
C GLN A 434 10.25 -31.15 13.98
N MET A 435 11.19 -30.79 13.09
CA MET A 435 12.59 -30.54 13.49
C MET A 435 12.68 -29.40 14.50
N LYS A 436 11.91 -28.32 14.33
CA LYS A 436 11.85 -27.19 15.27
C LYS A 436 11.30 -27.64 16.66
N ALA A 437 10.35 -28.58 16.70
CA ALA A 437 9.84 -29.14 17.94
C ALA A 437 10.89 -30.00 18.65
N HIS A 438 11.61 -30.85 17.91
CA HIS A 438 12.70 -31.66 18.47
C HIS A 438 13.82 -30.77 19.03
N VAL A 439 14.25 -29.73 18.30
CA VAL A 439 15.28 -28.80 18.80
C VAL A 439 14.83 -28.06 20.05
N TYR A 440 13.51 -27.80 20.22
CA TYR A 440 12.97 -27.24 21.45
C TYR A 440 13.04 -28.24 22.63
N GLU A 441 12.80 -29.54 22.38
CA GLU A 441 12.94 -30.60 23.38
C GLU A 441 14.41 -30.75 23.79
N ASP A 442 15.34 -30.76 22.84
CA ASP A 442 16.79 -30.84 23.08
C ASP A 442 17.28 -29.64 23.91
N PHE A 443 16.75 -28.44 23.63
CA PHE A 443 17.04 -27.27 24.46
C PHE A 443 16.49 -27.40 25.87
N LYS A 444 15.27 -27.95 26.04
CA LYS A 444 14.63 -28.13 27.34
C LYS A 444 15.37 -29.20 28.19
N THR A 445 16.00 -30.18 27.54
CA THR A 445 16.82 -31.24 28.19
C THR A 445 18.29 -30.85 28.34
N GLU A 446 18.62 -29.57 28.06
CA GLU A 446 19.98 -29.02 28.16
C GLU A 446 21.02 -29.72 27.24
N MET A 447 20.57 -30.43 26.19
CA MET A 447 21.45 -31.03 25.19
C MET A 447 22.09 -30.02 24.24
N ILE A 448 21.45 -28.86 24.05
CA ILE A 448 21.96 -27.76 23.23
C ILE A 448 21.93 -26.46 24.01
N THR A 449 22.84 -25.53 23.65
CA THR A 449 22.93 -24.22 24.26
C THR A 449 21.81 -23.29 23.75
N ARG A 450 21.56 -22.22 24.50
CA ARG A 450 20.58 -21.19 24.09
C ARG A 450 20.93 -20.55 22.75
N GLU A 451 22.21 -20.36 22.47
CA GLU A 451 22.69 -19.74 21.22
C GLU A 451 22.45 -20.69 20.03
N GLU A 452 22.79 -21.96 20.16
CA GLU A 452 22.52 -22.99 19.15
C GLU A 452 21.02 -23.13 18.86
N TYR A 453 20.17 -23.11 19.90
CA TYR A 453 18.72 -23.16 19.75
C TYR A 453 18.21 -21.98 18.87
N PHE A 454 18.68 -20.77 19.10
CA PHE A 454 18.24 -19.62 18.31
C PHE A 454 18.72 -19.67 16.86
N ILE A 455 19.91 -20.21 16.60
CA ILE A 455 20.45 -20.41 15.24
C ILE A 455 19.57 -21.41 14.48
N PHE A 456 19.36 -22.61 15.04
CA PHE A 456 18.53 -23.64 14.41
C PHE A 456 17.08 -23.17 14.20
N LYS A 457 16.50 -22.53 15.21
CA LYS A 457 15.17 -21.95 15.09
C LYS A 457 15.05 -20.95 13.96
N ALA A 458 16.03 -20.06 13.80
CA ALA A 458 16.03 -19.06 12.74
C ALA A 458 16.14 -19.70 11.34
N GLU A 459 16.93 -20.77 11.21
CA GLU A 459 17.08 -21.52 9.97
C GLU A 459 15.78 -22.25 9.59
N PHE A 460 15.13 -22.93 10.53
CA PHE A 460 13.84 -23.59 10.26
C PHE A 460 12.74 -22.58 9.96
N ASP A 461 12.69 -21.44 10.67
CA ASP A 461 11.72 -20.39 10.40
C ASP A 461 11.92 -19.79 8.99
N LYS A 462 13.17 -19.64 8.55
CA LYS A 462 13.50 -19.20 7.18
C LYS A 462 13.02 -20.21 6.14
N ASN A 463 13.34 -21.49 6.31
CA ASN A 463 12.94 -22.56 5.39
C ASN A 463 11.40 -22.67 5.29
N ILE A 464 10.70 -22.55 6.41
CA ILE A 464 9.22 -22.52 6.45
C ILE A 464 8.68 -21.30 5.68
N GLN A 465 9.30 -20.14 5.83
CA GLN A 465 8.87 -18.92 5.16
C GLN A 465 9.11 -19.02 3.65
N GLU A 466 10.26 -19.50 3.20
CA GLU A 466 10.58 -19.72 1.78
C GLU A 466 9.61 -20.71 1.12
N ALA A 467 9.28 -21.79 1.82
CA ALA A 467 8.31 -22.78 1.33
C ALA A 467 6.89 -22.20 1.25
N LYS A 468 6.46 -21.37 2.21
CA LYS A 468 5.18 -20.67 2.16
C LYS A 468 5.08 -19.68 0.98
N GLU A 469 6.17 -18.95 0.71
CA GLU A 469 6.23 -18.04 -0.44
C GLU A 469 6.21 -18.81 -1.77
N ALA A 470 6.85 -19.98 -1.82
CA ALA A 470 6.77 -20.87 -2.98
C ALA A 470 5.34 -21.38 -3.19
N ILE A 471 4.63 -21.78 -2.13
CA ILE A 471 3.21 -22.18 -2.21
C ILE A 471 2.34 -21.02 -2.67
N ALA A 472 2.52 -19.82 -2.14
CA ALA A 472 1.74 -18.65 -2.55
C ALA A 472 1.90 -18.36 -4.05
N ARG A 473 3.12 -18.45 -4.58
CA ARG A 473 3.39 -18.33 -6.03
C ARG A 473 2.70 -19.44 -6.84
N LEU A 474 2.77 -20.68 -6.38
CA LEU A 474 2.13 -21.83 -7.05
C LEU A 474 0.60 -21.74 -7.02
N VAL A 475 0.02 -21.28 -5.91
CA VAL A 475 -1.43 -21.04 -5.79
C VAL A 475 -1.87 -19.89 -6.71
N GLY A 476 -1.10 -18.82 -6.82
CA GLY A 476 -1.32 -17.76 -7.80
C GLY A 476 -1.37 -18.30 -9.23
N ASN A 477 -0.38 -19.12 -9.62
CA ASN A 477 -0.35 -19.77 -10.93
C ASN A 477 -1.54 -20.72 -11.14
N LYS A 478 -1.93 -21.50 -10.11
CA LYS A 478 -3.11 -22.38 -10.17
C LYS A 478 -4.40 -21.61 -10.40
N ASN A 479 -4.58 -20.47 -9.71
CA ASN A 479 -5.74 -19.62 -9.89
C ASN A 479 -5.79 -18.98 -11.29
N GLN A 480 -4.63 -18.61 -11.85
CA GLN A 480 -4.52 -18.12 -13.22
C GLN A 480 -4.93 -19.19 -14.24
N ILE A 481 -4.56 -20.44 -14.02
CA ILE A 481 -4.98 -21.55 -14.89
C ILE A 481 -6.47 -21.87 -14.72
N SER A 482 -7.01 -21.80 -13.50
CA SER A 482 -8.43 -22.09 -13.21
C SER A 482 -9.39 -20.98 -13.65
N SER A 483 -8.94 -19.73 -13.77
CA SER A 483 -9.72 -18.62 -14.33
C SER A 483 -9.95 -18.74 -15.84
N GLY A 484 -9.35 -19.74 -16.44
CA GLY A 484 -9.79 -20.34 -17.68
C GLY A 484 -9.18 -19.79 -18.96
N LEU A 485 -9.39 -20.49 -20.01
CA LEU A 485 -9.14 -20.27 -21.45
C LEU A 485 -9.03 -18.80 -21.93
N THR A 486 -9.57 -17.85 -21.21
CA THR A 486 -9.53 -16.41 -21.50
C THR A 486 -8.13 -15.80 -21.33
N GLU A 487 -7.32 -16.22 -20.34
CA GLU A 487 -5.98 -15.64 -20.14
C GLU A 487 -4.92 -16.25 -21.07
N GLN A 488 -5.00 -17.56 -21.34
CA GLN A 488 -4.13 -18.18 -22.34
C GLN A 488 -4.45 -17.68 -23.75
N GLN A 489 -5.70 -17.48 -24.07
CA GLN A 489 -6.11 -16.82 -25.31
C GLN A 489 -5.66 -15.35 -25.33
N SER A 490 -5.71 -14.66 -24.20
CA SER A 490 -5.20 -13.29 -24.06
C SER A 490 -3.68 -13.22 -24.21
N TRP A 491 -2.95 -14.19 -23.62
CA TRP A 491 -1.50 -14.25 -23.74
C TRP A 491 -1.04 -14.58 -25.17
N LEU A 492 -1.62 -15.59 -25.82
CA LEU A 492 -1.35 -15.90 -27.22
C LEU A 492 -1.86 -14.82 -28.18
N ALA A 493 -2.96 -14.14 -27.82
CA ALA A 493 -3.47 -13.02 -28.61
C ALA A 493 -2.48 -11.85 -28.68
N GLN A 494 -1.64 -11.65 -27.66
CA GLN A 494 -0.58 -10.64 -27.70
C GLN A 494 0.45 -10.91 -28.82
N PHE A 495 0.71 -12.18 -29.14
CA PHE A 495 1.64 -12.53 -30.23
C PHE A 495 1.05 -12.27 -31.61
N ARG A 496 -0.28 -12.32 -31.78
CA ARG A 496 -0.94 -12.01 -33.04
C ARG A 496 -0.75 -10.56 -33.48
N GLU A 497 -0.69 -9.63 -32.52
CA GLU A 497 -0.42 -8.21 -32.78
C GLU A 497 0.94 -8.02 -33.47
N TYR A 498 1.88 -8.98 -33.27
CA TYR A 498 3.24 -8.93 -33.78
C TYR A 498 3.56 -9.96 -34.87
N GLU A 499 2.55 -10.58 -35.49
CA GLU A 499 2.70 -11.66 -36.48
C GLU A 499 3.69 -11.33 -37.63
N ASN A 500 3.71 -10.08 -38.07
CA ASN A 500 4.55 -9.62 -39.16
C ASN A 500 5.52 -8.51 -38.74
N ILE A 501 6.10 -8.62 -37.57
CA ILE A 501 6.99 -7.59 -37.05
C ILE A 501 8.25 -7.45 -37.93
N GLN A 502 8.50 -6.23 -38.44
CA GLN A 502 9.65 -5.88 -39.27
C GLN A 502 10.65 -4.98 -38.52
N GLU A 503 10.19 -4.24 -37.51
CA GLU A 503 10.99 -3.29 -36.77
C GLU A 503 10.75 -3.44 -35.27
N LEU A 504 11.83 -3.28 -34.50
CA LEU A 504 11.76 -3.27 -33.04
C LEU A 504 11.50 -1.86 -32.53
N ASN A 505 10.52 -1.74 -31.67
CA ASN A 505 10.34 -0.57 -30.81
C ASN A 505 10.57 -0.94 -29.33
N ARG A 506 10.66 0.04 -28.45
CA ARG A 506 10.93 -0.20 -27.01
C ARG A 506 9.90 -1.12 -26.37
N ARG A 507 8.62 -0.97 -26.72
CA ARG A 507 7.53 -1.80 -26.21
C ARG A 507 7.71 -3.27 -26.57
N VAL A 508 8.06 -3.56 -27.82
CA VAL A 508 8.35 -4.94 -28.28
C VAL A 508 9.52 -5.53 -27.50
N VAL A 509 10.63 -4.80 -27.38
CA VAL A 509 11.80 -5.28 -26.64
C VAL A 509 11.45 -5.58 -25.19
N VAL A 510 10.69 -4.70 -24.54
CA VAL A 510 10.28 -4.88 -23.15
C VAL A 510 9.32 -6.05 -22.99
N ASN A 511 8.39 -6.24 -23.94
CA ASN A 511 7.40 -7.32 -23.88
C ASN A 511 8.03 -8.70 -24.06
N PHE A 512 9.01 -8.82 -24.97
CA PHE A 512 9.54 -10.12 -25.35
C PHE A 512 10.88 -10.45 -24.72
N ILE A 513 11.73 -9.48 -24.43
CA ILE A 513 13.10 -9.70 -23.98
C ILE A 513 13.24 -9.42 -22.48
N ASP A 514 13.68 -10.43 -21.72
CA ASP A 514 14.12 -10.26 -20.34
C ASP A 514 15.48 -9.59 -20.32
N ARG A 515 16.47 -10.19 -20.95
CA ARG A 515 17.84 -9.66 -21.07
C ARG A 515 18.55 -10.17 -22.31
N ILE A 516 19.62 -9.47 -22.71
CA ILE A 516 20.51 -9.82 -23.80
C ILE A 516 21.91 -9.95 -23.22
N GLU A 517 22.53 -11.10 -23.38
CA GLU A 517 23.89 -11.38 -22.89
C GLU A 517 24.86 -11.43 -24.04
N ILE A 518 26.00 -10.77 -23.86
CA ILE A 518 27.08 -10.69 -24.85
C ILE A 518 28.30 -11.45 -24.33
N THR A 519 28.71 -12.50 -25.05
CA THR A 519 29.89 -13.30 -24.70
C THR A 519 31.19 -12.63 -25.21
N GLU A 520 32.34 -13.16 -24.77
CA GLU A 520 33.67 -12.75 -25.24
C GLU A 520 33.82 -12.89 -26.77
N ASP A 521 33.29 -13.97 -27.34
CA ASP A 521 33.27 -14.22 -28.80
C ASP A 521 32.26 -13.35 -29.56
N LYS A 522 31.66 -12.34 -28.90
CA LYS A 522 30.66 -11.43 -29.46
C LYS A 522 29.36 -12.11 -29.90
N GLN A 523 29.05 -13.31 -29.37
CA GLN A 523 27.78 -13.94 -29.59
C GLN A 523 26.70 -13.22 -28.74
N VAL A 524 25.50 -13.14 -29.31
CA VAL A 524 24.35 -12.47 -28.69
C VAL A 524 23.35 -13.54 -28.26
N HIS A 525 23.20 -13.69 -26.95
CA HIS A 525 22.20 -14.56 -26.35
C HIS A 525 21.01 -13.73 -25.90
N VAL A 526 19.84 -13.97 -26.48
CA VAL A 526 18.61 -13.27 -26.14
C VAL A 526 17.79 -14.16 -25.20
N VAL A 527 17.62 -13.72 -23.97
CA VAL A 527 16.73 -14.39 -22.99
C VAL A 527 15.35 -13.75 -23.08
N LEU A 528 14.36 -14.58 -23.34
CA LEU A 528 12.99 -14.14 -23.55
C LEU A 528 12.18 -14.14 -22.25
N ASN A 529 11.25 -13.22 -22.13
CA ASN A 529 10.18 -13.29 -21.13
C ASN A 529 9.34 -14.55 -21.41
N ASN A 530 8.86 -15.23 -20.39
CA ASN A 530 7.96 -16.39 -20.52
C ASN A 530 8.56 -17.64 -21.20
N ALA A 531 9.89 -17.77 -21.27
CA ALA A 531 10.55 -18.96 -21.82
C ALA A 531 10.07 -20.26 -21.17
N ASP A 532 9.86 -20.27 -19.85
CA ASP A 532 9.37 -21.43 -19.09
C ASP A 532 7.96 -21.84 -19.49
N GLN A 533 7.09 -20.89 -19.85
CA GLN A 533 5.71 -21.19 -20.29
C GLN A 533 5.71 -21.86 -21.66
N PHE A 534 6.57 -21.39 -22.58
CA PHE A 534 6.75 -22.02 -23.88
C PHE A 534 7.29 -23.45 -23.75
N GLN A 535 8.28 -23.65 -22.90
CA GLN A 535 8.86 -24.96 -22.66
C GLN A 535 7.81 -25.93 -22.10
N ALA A 536 7.00 -25.53 -21.14
CA ALA A 536 5.92 -26.34 -20.57
C ALA A 536 4.89 -26.76 -21.65
N ILE A 537 4.52 -25.85 -22.56
CA ILE A 537 3.61 -26.17 -23.66
C ILE A 537 4.26 -27.13 -24.67
N MET A 538 5.52 -26.94 -24.98
CA MET A 538 6.26 -27.84 -25.89
C MET A 538 6.37 -29.25 -25.32
N GLU A 539 6.78 -29.41 -24.07
CA GLU A 539 6.84 -30.69 -23.37
C GLU A 539 5.47 -31.40 -23.40
N PHE A 540 4.38 -30.66 -23.12
CA PHE A 540 3.02 -31.19 -23.20
C PHE A 540 2.67 -31.73 -24.61
N LEU A 541 2.98 -30.95 -25.67
CA LEU A 541 2.70 -31.35 -27.05
C LEU A 541 3.52 -32.58 -27.46
N GLU A 542 4.75 -32.72 -27.02
CA GLU A 542 5.60 -33.89 -27.24
C GLU A 542 5.05 -35.13 -26.56
N GLU A 543 4.62 -35.01 -25.30
CA GLU A 543 3.97 -36.12 -24.56
C GLU A 543 2.66 -36.58 -25.26
N GLU A 544 1.84 -35.65 -25.74
CA GLU A 544 0.59 -35.99 -26.45
C GLU A 544 0.87 -36.65 -27.80
N LYS A 545 1.88 -36.21 -28.54
CA LYS A 545 2.34 -36.87 -29.77
C LYS A 545 2.83 -38.30 -29.47
N ALA A 546 3.62 -38.48 -28.41
CA ALA A 546 4.10 -39.79 -27.99
C ALA A 546 2.94 -40.74 -27.63
N LYS A 547 1.93 -40.25 -26.90
CA LYS A 547 0.72 -41.03 -26.55
C LYS A 547 -0.14 -41.37 -27.76
N ALA A 548 -0.31 -40.44 -28.69
CA ALA A 548 -1.04 -40.68 -29.91
C ALA A 548 -0.35 -41.76 -30.78
N ASN A 549 0.98 -41.71 -30.87
CA ASN A 549 1.76 -42.73 -31.58
C ASN A 549 1.69 -44.09 -30.84
N ALA A 550 1.78 -44.13 -29.51
CA ALA A 550 1.61 -45.35 -28.73
C ALA A 550 0.20 -45.97 -28.91
N LYS A 551 -0.85 -45.15 -28.91
CA LYS A 551 -2.21 -45.62 -29.19
C LYS A 551 -2.35 -46.19 -30.61
N LYS A 552 -1.74 -45.59 -31.65
CA LYS A 552 -1.73 -46.11 -33.02
C LYS A 552 -0.99 -47.46 -33.10
N VAL A 553 0.15 -47.59 -32.40
CA VAL A 553 0.90 -48.85 -32.33
C VAL A 553 0.08 -49.94 -31.61
N ILE A 554 -0.60 -49.60 -30.51
CA ILE A 554 -1.45 -50.55 -29.77
C ILE A 554 -2.67 -50.95 -30.59
N SER A 555 -3.31 -50.01 -31.35
CA SER A 555 -4.41 -50.36 -32.24
C SER A 555 -3.93 -51.26 -33.40
N PHE A 556 -2.77 -50.97 -33.96
CA PHE A 556 -2.17 -51.80 -35.02
C PHE A 556 -1.83 -53.23 -34.52
N ILE A 557 -1.27 -53.35 -33.29
CA ILE A 557 -1.01 -54.65 -32.69
C ILE A 557 -2.30 -55.42 -32.41
N ARG A 558 -3.39 -54.76 -32.04
CA ARG A 558 -4.72 -55.39 -31.84
C ARG A 558 -5.42 -55.81 -33.13
N GLU A 559 -5.11 -55.16 -34.26
CA GLU A 559 -5.65 -55.53 -35.60
C GLU A 559 -4.85 -56.66 -36.24
N VAL A 560 -3.63 -56.92 -35.79
CA VAL A 560 -2.75 -57.97 -36.33
C VAL A 560 -2.73 -59.23 -35.45
N SER A 561 -3.28 -59.15 -34.22
CA SER A 561 -3.50 -60.31 -33.31
C SER A 561 -4.96 -60.74 -33.32
#